data_567203dca3209ed33b2b1ccf17478bc7
#
_entry.id   567203dca3209ed33b2b1ccf17478bc7
#
_cell.length_a   1.000
_cell.length_b   1.000
_cell.length_c   1.000
_cell.angle_alpha   90.00
_cell.angle_beta   90.00
_cell.angle_gamma   90.00
#
_symmetry.space_group_name_H-M   'P 1'
#
loop_
_entity.id
_entity.type
_entity.pdbx_description
1 polymer ?
#
loop_
_entity_poly.entity_id
_entity_poly.type
_entity_poly.pdbx_seq_one_letter_code
_entity_poly.pdbx_strand_id
1 'polypeptide(L)'
;MFSLHFKKSALAAAVIAPFALFSAMAGAADAPKAPAPLKAGTYTVTTPGNNGMVEVTVELTENAIKSIKIGKNMETEYIAKAPMEAVAAKVIKDQNLAVDTVSGATQATGAILTAVGLAIEKAGGNSADFTHPYVPVDPATLPLAEAPATQVLVIGAGATGLAAAAAAADNGAEVIVLEKMPEIGGSTALSRGCLLAAGTKAQAAAGVKDSPEKFAQDWLAEQKRSVQGGSKAYPEKARIEAMAKASAATVAWLTEKTGVKFQKPVALDLTGVARAHCPADNGRSEIEALAKFCESKGVKVRTSTTAYELIQDKSGRITGVRAHDGKNRYEFKAGAVVLASGGFARNLERIASEIPRWAIYTGFTQAAEGSTGDGLVMADKAGAAPVKDTWMIGLTLKPAF
;
A
#
# COMPACT_ATOMS: atom_id res chain seq x y z
N MET A 1 37.62 5.07 -46.43
CA MET A 1 37.68 6.53 -46.49
C MET A 1 36.34 7.05 -47.02
N PHE A 2 35.36 7.16 -46.13
CA PHE A 2 34.16 7.96 -46.34
C PHE A 2 33.64 8.36 -44.92
N SER A 3 33.88 9.63 -44.62
CA SER A 3 33.43 10.29 -43.39
C SER A 3 31.98 10.73 -43.58
N LEU A 4 31.06 10.25 -42.73
CA LEU A 4 29.70 10.79 -42.63
C LEU A 4 29.60 11.62 -41.34
N HIS A 5 29.66 12.93 -41.53
CA HIS A 5 29.31 13.92 -40.52
C HIS A 5 27.79 13.93 -40.36
N PHE A 6 27.30 13.44 -39.23
CA PHE A 6 25.92 13.72 -38.78
C PHE A 6 25.88 15.01 -37.97
N LYS A 7 25.25 16.02 -38.55
CA LYS A 7 24.95 17.29 -37.85
C LYS A 7 24.03 17.04 -36.66
N LYS A 8 24.53 17.36 -35.48
CA LYS A 8 23.70 17.54 -34.27
C LYS A 8 22.96 18.86 -34.39
N SER A 9 21.68 18.84 -34.74
CA SER A 9 20.74 19.92 -34.40
C SER A 9 19.34 19.54 -34.91
N ALA A 10 18.35 19.74 -34.06
CA ALA A 10 16.90 19.66 -34.32
C ALA A 10 16.16 18.38 -33.91
N LEU A 11 16.37 17.87 -32.68
CA LEU A 11 15.38 16.96 -32.07
C LEU A 11 15.16 17.19 -30.55
N ALA A 12 15.53 18.34 -30.02
CA ALA A 12 15.34 18.67 -28.60
C ALA A 12 14.21 19.69 -28.34
N ALA A 13 13.45 20.10 -29.35
CA ALA A 13 12.45 21.17 -29.23
C ALA A 13 10.98 20.73 -29.39
N ALA A 14 10.70 19.43 -29.57
CA ALA A 14 9.34 18.97 -29.86
C ALA A 14 8.62 18.21 -28.73
N VAL A 15 9.24 18.04 -27.54
CA VAL A 15 8.63 17.26 -26.42
C VAL A 15 8.17 18.14 -25.26
N ILE A 16 8.41 19.47 -25.30
CA ILE A 16 8.02 20.39 -24.19
C ILE A 16 6.71 21.15 -24.47
N ALA A 17 6.13 21.04 -25.64
CA ALA A 17 4.96 21.81 -26.02
C ALA A 17 3.57 21.33 -25.54
N PRO A 18 3.31 20.10 -25.07
CA PRO A 18 1.97 19.78 -24.57
C PRO A 18 1.73 20.11 -23.09
N PHE A 19 2.78 20.40 -22.28
CA PHE A 19 2.56 20.67 -20.85
C PHE A 19 2.28 22.14 -20.52
N ALA A 20 2.66 23.08 -21.38
CA ALA A 20 2.41 24.51 -21.17
C ALA A 20 0.98 24.96 -21.58
N LEU A 21 0.24 24.14 -22.34
CA LEU A 21 -1.16 24.48 -22.73
C LEU A 21 -2.21 24.06 -21.68
N PHE A 22 -1.86 23.23 -20.69
CA PHE A 22 -2.81 22.87 -19.62
C PHE A 22 -2.86 23.87 -18.47
N SER A 23 -1.84 24.71 -18.30
CA SER A 23 -1.84 25.77 -17.26
C SER A 23 -2.52 27.08 -17.68
N ALA A 24 -2.89 27.24 -18.96
CA ALA A 24 -3.53 28.46 -19.43
C ALA A 24 -5.06 28.35 -19.59
N MET A 25 -5.66 27.19 -19.28
CA MET A 25 -7.11 27.00 -19.23
C MET A 25 -7.69 26.93 -17.82
N ALA A 26 -6.99 27.49 -16.82
CA ALA A 26 -7.63 27.91 -15.59
C ALA A 26 -8.38 29.25 -15.82
N GLY A 27 -9.18 29.30 -16.86
CA GLY A 27 -10.32 30.18 -16.96
C GLY A 27 -11.29 29.79 -15.86
N ALA A 28 -11.85 30.79 -15.18
CA ALA A 28 -12.82 30.68 -14.11
C ALA A 28 -13.70 29.41 -14.30
N ALA A 29 -13.48 28.40 -13.49
CA ALA A 29 -14.41 27.28 -13.44
C ALA A 29 -15.73 27.90 -12.96
N ASP A 30 -16.75 27.88 -13.82
CA ASP A 30 -18.11 28.19 -13.42
C ASP A 30 -18.40 27.42 -12.12
N ALA A 31 -19.03 28.10 -11.17
CA ALA A 31 -19.47 27.44 -9.93
C ALA A 31 -20.16 26.12 -10.29
N PRO A 32 -19.85 25.00 -9.63
CA PRO A 32 -20.38 23.70 -10.01
C PRO A 32 -21.91 23.81 -10.11
N LYS A 33 -22.43 23.55 -11.31
CA LYS A 33 -23.87 23.55 -11.58
C LYS A 33 -24.48 22.47 -10.67
N ALA A 34 -25.53 22.85 -9.93
CA ALA A 34 -26.23 21.89 -9.09
C ALA A 34 -26.66 20.68 -9.93
N PRO A 35 -26.48 19.45 -9.41
CA PRO A 35 -26.88 18.23 -10.10
C PRO A 35 -28.34 18.31 -10.56
N ALA A 36 -28.68 17.77 -11.73
CA ALA A 36 -30.04 17.66 -12.15
C ALA A 36 -30.84 16.80 -11.14
N PRO A 37 -32.07 17.16 -10.78
CA PRO A 37 -32.85 16.39 -9.81
C PRO A 37 -33.06 14.94 -10.31
N LEU A 38 -32.81 13.99 -9.42
CA LEU A 38 -33.00 12.58 -9.66
C LEU A 38 -34.48 12.19 -9.53
N LYS A 39 -34.90 11.19 -10.23
CA LYS A 39 -36.17 10.54 -9.94
C LYS A 39 -36.03 9.74 -8.66
N ALA A 40 -36.66 10.23 -7.58
CA ALA A 40 -36.64 9.54 -6.29
C ALA A 40 -37.21 8.12 -6.42
N GLY A 41 -36.57 7.14 -5.78
CA GLY A 41 -36.98 5.74 -5.85
C GLY A 41 -35.90 4.78 -5.39
N THR A 42 -36.22 3.50 -5.52
CA THR A 42 -35.30 2.40 -5.19
C THR A 42 -34.87 1.69 -6.47
N TYR A 43 -33.57 1.59 -6.68
CA TYR A 43 -32.95 1.04 -7.88
C TYR A 43 -32.08 -0.15 -7.51
N THR A 44 -32.42 -1.32 -8.03
CA THR A 44 -31.55 -2.51 -7.89
C THR A 44 -30.70 -2.66 -9.13
N VAL A 45 -29.40 -2.83 -8.91
CA VAL A 45 -28.37 -2.96 -9.93
C VAL A 45 -27.49 -4.15 -9.59
N THR A 46 -27.06 -4.88 -10.61
CA THR A 46 -26.14 -6.01 -10.47
C THR A 46 -24.86 -5.70 -11.24
N THR A 47 -23.71 -5.77 -10.57
CA THR A 47 -22.41 -5.44 -11.13
C THR A 47 -21.39 -6.54 -10.87
N PRO A 48 -20.37 -6.71 -11.72
CA PRO A 48 -19.33 -7.71 -11.49
C PRO A 48 -18.46 -7.33 -10.28
N GLY A 49 -18.29 -8.27 -9.34
CA GLY A 49 -17.32 -8.23 -8.25
C GLY A 49 -16.12 -9.14 -8.55
N ASN A 50 -15.46 -9.63 -7.50
CA ASN A 50 -14.30 -10.51 -7.63
C ASN A 50 -14.70 -11.99 -7.87
N ASN A 51 -15.65 -12.49 -7.09
CA ASN A 51 -16.08 -13.90 -7.12
C ASN A 51 -17.40 -14.11 -7.89
N GLY A 52 -17.93 -13.06 -8.49
CA GLY A 52 -19.20 -13.12 -9.24
C GLY A 52 -19.95 -11.80 -9.22
N MET A 53 -21.24 -11.89 -9.50
CA MET A 53 -22.08 -10.69 -9.54
C MET A 53 -22.48 -10.26 -8.13
N VAL A 54 -22.47 -8.93 -7.91
CA VAL A 54 -22.90 -8.29 -6.66
C VAL A 54 -24.19 -7.51 -6.95
N GLU A 55 -25.26 -7.86 -6.26
CA GLU A 55 -26.52 -7.13 -6.30
C GLU A 55 -26.49 -6.00 -5.29
N VAL A 56 -26.83 -4.78 -5.72
CA VAL A 56 -26.86 -3.59 -4.87
C VAL A 56 -28.18 -2.87 -5.07
N THR A 57 -28.86 -2.58 -3.97
CA THR A 57 -30.08 -1.79 -3.97
C THR A 57 -29.82 -0.41 -3.41
N VAL A 58 -30.04 0.63 -4.23
CA VAL A 58 -29.78 2.04 -3.90
C VAL A 58 -31.10 2.77 -3.80
N GLU A 59 -31.34 3.45 -2.68
CA GLU A 59 -32.46 4.36 -2.50
C GLU A 59 -31.99 5.78 -2.74
N LEU A 60 -32.60 6.46 -3.70
CA LEU A 60 -32.30 7.84 -4.09
C LEU A 60 -33.45 8.77 -3.72
N THR A 61 -33.12 9.96 -3.25
CA THR A 61 -34.03 11.12 -3.22
C THR A 61 -33.82 11.94 -4.47
N GLU A 62 -34.54 13.05 -4.63
CA GLU A 62 -34.34 13.99 -5.74
C GLU A 62 -32.91 14.58 -5.78
N ASN A 63 -32.20 14.62 -4.63
CA ASN A 63 -30.94 15.34 -4.50
C ASN A 63 -29.85 14.56 -3.79
N ALA A 64 -30.10 13.29 -3.38
CA ALA A 64 -29.14 12.57 -2.56
C ALA A 64 -29.26 11.05 -2.65
N ILE A 65 -28.15 10.38 -2.38
CA ILE A 65 -28.06 8.94 -2.13
C ILE A 65 -28.46 8.69 -0.67
N LYS A 66 -29.67 8.11 -0.46
CA LYS A 66 -30.24 7.93 0.88
C LYS A 66 -29.77 6.66 1.57
N SER A 67 -29.74 5.54 0.84
CA SER A 67 -29.29 4.26 1.37
C SER A 67 -28.70 3.38 0.29
N ILE A 68 -27.78 2.52 0.67
CA ILE A 68 -27.15 1.48 -0.16
C ILE A 68 -27.26 0.17 0.61
N LYS A 69 -27.90 -0.84 0.03
CA LYS A 69 -28.02 -2.20 0.59
C LYS A 69 -27.31 -3.17 -0.33
N ILE A 70 -26.38 -3.93 0.22
CA ILE A 70 -25.67 -5.00 -0.46
C ILE A 70 -26.55 -6.25 -0.39
N GLY A 71 -26.94 -6.75 -1.56
CA GLY A 71 -27.80 -7.91 -1.71
C GLY A 71 -27.01 -9.20 -1.97
N LYS A 72 -27.54 -10.03 -2.86
CA LYS A 72 -26.92 -11.31 -3.20
C LYS A 72 -25.56 -11.10 -3.82
N ASN A 73 -24.56 -11.82 -3.32
CA ASN A 73 -23.22 -11.82 -3.87
C ASN A 73 -22.50 -13.13 -3.51
N MET A 74 -21.40 -13.42 -4.18
CA MET A 74 -20.55 -14.59 -3.94
C MET A 74 -19.18 -14.18 -3.39
N GLU A 75 -19.06 -12.94 -2.91
CA GLU A 75 -17.82 -12.46 -2.33
C GLU A 75 -17.47 -13.18 -1.04
N THR A 76 -16.18 -13.30 -0.76
CA THR A 76 -15.71 -13.92 0.48
C THR A 76 -16.11 -13.07 1.68
N GLU A 77 -17.02 -13.53 2.51
CA GLU A 77 -17.70 -12.75 3.54
C GLU A 77 -16.73 -12.01 4.47
N TYR A 78 -15.74 -12.73 5.00
CA TYR A 78 -14.73 -12.16 5.93
C TYR A 78 -13.68 -11.26 5.26
N ILE A 79 -13.64 -11.20 3.91
CA ILE A 79 -12.76 -10.30 3.17
C ILE A 79 -13.51 -9.08 2.66
N ALA A 80 -14.72 -9.28 2.12
CA ALA A 80 -15.38 -8.25 1.33
C ALA A 80 -16.53 -7.56 2.06
N LYS A 81 -17.18 -8.20 3.04
CA LYS A 81 -18.39 -7.66 3.70
C LYS A 81 -18.13 -6.30 4.37
N ALA A 82 -17.21 -6.25 5.32
CA ALA A 82 -16.91 -5.01 6.04
C ALA A 82 -16.38 -3.89 5.10
N PRO A 83 -15.46 -4.16 4.15
CA PRO A 83 -15.06 -3.21 3.13
C PRO A 83 -16.22 -2.68 2.27
N MET A 84 -17.08 -3.53 1.77
CA MET A 84 -18.25 -3.11 0.97
C MET A 84 -19.19 -2.21 1.78
N GLU A 85 -19.48 -2.58 3.04
CA GLU A 85 -20.30 -1.80 3.95
C GLU A 85 -19.65 -0.44 4.27
N ALA A 86 -18.34 -0.40 4.47
CA ALA A 86 -17.58 0.83 4.73
C ALA A 86 -17.63 1.80 3.53
N VAL A 87 -17.43 1.29 2.31
CA VAL A 87 -17.53 2.10 1.08
C VAL A 87 -18.96 2.61 0.89
N ALA A 88 -19.97 1.76 1.08
CA ALA A 88 -21.37 2.16 1.00
C ALA A 88 -21.71 3.29 2.00
N ALA A 89 -21.28 3.13 3.26
CA ALA A 89 -21.48 4.15 4.29
C ALA A 89 -20.76 5.48 3.95
N LYS A 90 -19.55 5.40 3.40
CA LYS A 90 -18.78 6.57 2.98
C LYS A 90 -19.42 7.30 1.81
N VAL A 91 -19.91 6.58 0.81
CA VAL A 91 -20.66 7.16 -0.33
C VAL A 91 -21.89 7.89 0.14
N ILE A 92 -22.66 7.30 1.06
CA ILE A 92 -23.86 7.94 1.62
C ILE A 92 -23.49 9.21 2.39
N LYS A 93 -22.45 9.13 3.22
CA LYS A 93 -22.02 10.25 4.06
C LYS A 93 -21.51 11.43 3.23
N ASP A 94 -20.62 11.14 2.27
CA ASP A 94 -19.91 12.16 1.52
C ASP A 94 -20.65 12.57 0.24
N GLN A 95 -21.73 11.87 -0.12
CA GLN A 95 -22.49 12.03 -1.38
C GLN A 95 -21.55 12.04 -2.59
N ASN A 96 -20.55 11.15 -2.57
CA ASN A 96 -19.44 11.16 -3.52
C ASN A 96 -19.06 9.73 -3.94
N LEU A 97 -18.92 9.51 -5.24
CA LEU A 97 -18.46 8.24 -5.83
C LEU A 97 -16.94 8.19 -6.00
N ALA A 98 -16.22 9.30 -5.88
CA ALA A 98 -14.75 9.32 -5.85
C ALA A 98 -14.23 8.87 -4.47
N VAL A 99 -14.69 7.71 -4.03
CA VAL A 99 -14.27 7.03 -2.81
C VAL A 99 -13.27 5.94 -3.19
N ASP A 100 -12.16 5.90 -2.45
CA ASP A 100 -11.16 4.84 -2.66
C ASP A 100 -11.76 3.46 -2.41
N THR A 101 -11.43 2.53 -3.28
CA THR A 101 -11.74 1.11 -3.07
C THR A 101 -10.87 0.56 -1.94
N VAL A 102 -11.35 -0.47 -1.24
CA VAL A 102 -10.59 -1.06 -0.12
C VAL A 102 -9.64 -2.14 -0.63
N SER A 103 -8.37 -1.98 -0.30
CA SER A 103 -7.32 -2.93 -0.66
C SER A 103 -7.64 -4.35 -0.14
N GLY A 104 -7.48 -5.34 -1.00
CA GLY A 104 -7.89 -6.74 -0.71
C GLY A 104 -9.36 -7.04 -1.03
N ALA A 105 -10.21 -6.01 -1.18
CA ALA A 105 -11.60 -6.11 -1.62
C ALA A 105 -11.90 -5.14 -2.79
N THR A 106 -10.86 -4.74 -3.55
CA THR A 106 -10.94 -3.69 -4.58
C THR A 106 -12.06 -3.93 -5.60
N GLN A 107 -12.20 -5.15 -6.11
CA GLN A 107 -13.25 -5.46 -7.09
C GLN A 107 -14.64 -5.48 -6.45
N ALA A 108 -14.77 -6.03 -5.25
CA ALA A 108 -16.03 -6.06 -4.51
C ALA A 108 -16.49 -4.63 -4.12
N THR A 109 -15.58 -3.77 -3.66
CA THR A 109 -15.87 -2.37 -3.33
C THR A 109 -16.10 -1.51 -4.56
N GLY A 110 -15.35 -1.76 -5.64
CA GLY A 110 -15.57 -1.14 -6.96
C GLY A 110 -16.95 -1.48 -7.54
N ALA A 111 -17.45 -2.72 -7.30
CA ALA A 111 -18.80 -3.11 -7.67
C ALA A 111 -19.87 -2.22 -7.01
N ILE A 112 -19.66 -1.83 -5.74
CA ILE A 112 -20.59 -0.92 -5.03
C ILE A 112 -20.62 0.43 -5.71
N LEU A 113 -19.43 1.03 -5.98
CA LEU A 113 -19.34 2.36 -6.62
C LEU A 113 -19.98 2.35 -8.01
N THR A 114 -19.70 1.32 -8.81
CA THR A 114 -20.29 1.13 -10.14
C THR A 114 -21.81 0.99 -10.06
N ALA A 115 -22.32 0.21 -9.11
CA ALA A 115 -23.75 -0.01 -8.94
C ALA A 115 -24.48 1.28 -8.54
N VAL A 116 -23.89 2.10 -7.67
CA VAL A 116 -24.48 3.38 -7.28
C VAL A 116 -24.48 4.36 -8.46
N GLY A 117 -23.39 4.44 -9.23
CA GLY A 117 -23.35 5.25 -10.45
C GLY A 117 -24.44 4.85 -11.45
N LEU A 118 -24.62 3.57 -11.72
CA LEU A 118 -25.67 3.06 -12.60
C LEU A 118 -27.08 3.31 -12.04
N ALA A 119 -27.25 3.29 -10.72
CA ALA A 119 -28.53 3.64 -10.10
C ALA A 119 -28.88 5.11 -10.30
N ILE A 120 -27.90 6.02 -10.18
CA ILE A 120 -28.05 7.45 -10.45
C ILE A 120 -28.44 7.67 -11.93
N GLU A 121 -27.78 6.99 -12.86
CA GLU A 121 -28.11 7.09 -14.28
C GLU A 121 -29.50 6.55 -14.60
N LYS A 122 -29.93 5.44 -13.99
CA LYS A 122 -31.31 4.94 -14.08
C LYS A 122 -32.34 5.92 -13.51
N ALA A 123 -31.95 6.72 -12.54
CA ALA A 123 -32.78 7.78 -11.98
C ALA A 123 -32.83 9.05 -12.83
N GLY A 124 -32.16 9.06 -13.98
CA GLY A 124 -32.12 10.20 -14.91
C GLY A 124 -31.05 11.24 -14.56
N GLY A 125 -30.17 10.97 -13.59
CA GLY A 125 -29.03 11.80 -13.25
C GLY A 125 -27.79 11.46 -14.05
N ASN A 126 -26.70 12.16 -13.74
CA ASN A 126 -25.37 11.89 -14.26
C ASN A 126 -24.46 11.49 -13.08
N SER A 127 -23.90 10.28 -13.11
CA SER A 127 -23.02 9.81 -12.04
C SER A 127 -21.78 10.69 -11.87
N ALA A 128 -21.34 11.39 -12.92
CA ALA A 128 -20.24 12.36 -12.84
C ALA A 128 -20.54 13.55 -11.90
N ASP A 129 -21.81 13.93 -11.72
CA ASP A 129 -22.21 14.99 -10.80
C ASP A 129 -22.01 14.59 -9.33
N PHE A 130 -21.88 13.29 -9.08
CA PHE A 130 -21.57 12.69 -7.77
C PHE A 130 -20.10 12.24 -7.68
N THR A 131 -19.27 12.59 -8.65
CA THR A 131 -17.85 12.26 -8.65
C THR A 131 -17.07 13.54 -8.44
N HIS A 132 -16.83 13.87 -7.17
CA HIS A 132 -16.01 15.03 -6.83
C HIS A 132 -14.53 14.61 -6.82
N PRO A 133 -13.64 15.39 -7.48
CA PRO A 133 -12.22 15.07 -7.42
C PRO A 133 -11.75 15.06 -5.95
N TYR A 134 -10.97 14.04 -5.60
CA TYR A 134 -10.33 13.98 -4.30
C TYR A 134 -9.44 15.23 -4.16
N VAL A 135 -9.79 16.10 -3.24
CA VAL A 135 -8.93 17.22 -2.84
C VAL A 135 -8.12 16.71 -1.64
N PRO A 136 -6.81 16.57 -1.77
CA PRO A 136 -5.98 16.20 -0.63
C PRO A 136 -6.22 17.17 0.52
N VAL A 137 -6.48 16.63 1.70
CA VAL A 137 -6.62 17.45 2.90
C VAL A 137 -5.30 18.15 3.16
N ASP A 138 -5.28 19.49 3.19
CA ASP A 138 -4.13 20.22 3.68
C ASP A 138 -4.09 20.12 5.21
N PRO A 139 -3.12 19.39 5.79
CA PRO A 139 -3.05 19.22 7.24
C PRO A 139 -2.90 20.54 7.99
N ALA A 140 -2.37 21.58 7.35
CA ALA A 140 -2.20 22.90 7.98
C ALA A 140 -3.54 23.57 8.31
N THR A 141 -4.61 23.23 7.57
CA THR A 141 -5.95 23.78 7.78
C THR A 141 -6.73 23.08 8.90
N LEU A 142 -6.25 21.92 9.36
CA LEU A 142 -6.93 21.12 10.38
C LEU A 142 -6.62 21.64 11.79
N PRO A 143 -7.59 21.55 12.72
CA PRO A 143 -7.33 21.87 14.12
C PRO A 143 -6.28 20.93 14.71
N LEU A 144 -5.38 21.47 15.53
CA LEU A 144 -4.41 20.69 16.28
C LEU A 144 -5.12 20.02 17.45
N ALA A 145 -5.05 18.69 17.51
CA ALA A 145 -5.56 17.91 18.62
C ALA A 145 -4.39 17.30 19.44
N GLU A 146 -4.69 16.95 20.66
CA GLU A 146 -3.73 16.31 21.55
C GLU A 146 -3.35 14.90 21.04
N ALA A 147 -2.07 14.59 21.10
CA ALA A 147 -1.52 13.28 20.78
C ALA A 147 -0.71 12.73 21.95
N PRO A 148 -0.86 11.44 22.31
CA PRO A 148 -0.05 10.83 23.34
C PRO A 148 1.42 10.74 22.92
N ALA A 149 2.34 10.96 23.86
CA ALA A 149 3.74 10.63 23.67
C ALA A 149 3.93 9.10 23.72
N THR A 150 4.99 8.60 23.10
CA THR A 150 5.33 7.18 23.12
C THR A 150 6.85 6.97 23.07
N GLN A 151 7.33 5.79 23.48
CA GLN A 151 8.74 5.46 23.37
C GLN A 151 9.10 5.12 21.91
N VAL A 152 8.24 4.37 21.22
CA VAL A 152 8.44 4.01 19.82
C VAL A 152 7.18 4.32 19.02
N LEU A 153 7.34 5.10 17.95
CA LEU A 153 6.29 5.37 16.98
C LEU A 153 6.60 4.65 15.67
N VAL A 154 5.67 3.86 15.18
CA VAL A 154 5.81 3.12 13.92
C VAL A 154 4.88 3.71 12.87
N ILE A 155 5.38 4.00 11.68
CA ILE A 155 4.61 4.51 10.54
C ILE A 155 4.39 3.37 9.54
N GLY A 156 3.16 2.90 9.43
CA GLY A 156 2.71 1.80 8.59
C GLY A 156 2.46 0.50 9.38
N ALA A 157 1.28 -0.10 9.18
CA ALA A 157 0.85 -1.34 9.81
C ALA A 157 0.89 -2.55 8.84
N GLY A 158 1.84 -2.58 7.91
CA GLY A 158 2.23 -3.78 7.17
C GLY A 158 3.09 -4.72 8.02
N ALA A 159 3.55 -5.86 7.48
CA ALA A 159 4.36 -6.83 8.23
C ALA A 159 5.60 -6.20 8.87
N THR A 160 6.32 -5.34 8.15
CA THR A 160 7.51 -4.67 8.68
C THR A 160 7.20 -3.82 9.91
N GLY A 161 6.13 -3.01 9.84
CA GLY A 161 5.74 -2.14 10.95
C GLY A 161 5.19 -2.92 12.14
N LEU A 162 4.33 -3.90 11.91
CA LEU A 162 3.79 -4.74 12.98
C LEU A 162 4.89 -5.59 13.64
N ALA A 163 5.84 -6.14 12.85
CA ALA A 163 6.98 -6.87 13.42
C ALA A 163 7.89 -5.95 14.26
N ALA A 164 8.14 -4.71 13.81
CA ALA A 164 8.91 -3.74 14.57
C ALA A 164 8.18 -3.35 15.87
N ALA A 165 6.87 -3.10 15.79
CA ALA A 165 6.03 -2.79 16.95
C ALA A 165 6.00 -3.95 17.95
N ALA A 166 5.81 -5.18 17.43
CA ALA A 166 5.81 -6.39 18.24
C ALA A 166 7.15 -6.61 18.96
N ALA A 167 8.27 -6.44 18.26
CA ALA A 167 9.60 -6.58 18.84
C ALA A 167 9.88 -5.48 19.88
N ALA A 168 9.51 -4.25 19.63
CA ALA A 168 9.68 -3.16 20.60
C ALA A 168 8.84 -3.40 21.85
N ALA A 169 7.58 -3.78 21.70
CA ALA A 169 6.67 -4.03 22.81
C ALA A 169 7.04 -5.30 23.62
N ASP A 170 7.57 -6.35 22.95
CA ASP A 170 8.08 -7.55 23.64
C ASP A 170 9.31 -7.23 24.51
N ASN A 171 10.04 -6.15 24.19
CA ASN A 171 11.13 -5.62 25.00
C ASN A 171 10.67 -4.51 25.98
N GLY A 172 9.37 -4.35 26.21
CA GLY A 172 8.79 -3.47 27.22
C GLY A 172 8.61 -2.01 26.80
N ALA A 173 8.76 -1.68 25.52
CA ALA A 173 8.52 -0.32 25.05
C ALA A 173 7.02 -0.03 24.88
N GLU A 174 6.60 1.20 25.20
CA GLU A 174 5.30 1.74 24.79
C GLU A 174 5.34 2.06 23.29
N VAL A 175 4.39 1.50 22.53
CA VAL A 175 4.39 1.61 21.07
C VAL A 175 3.06 2.11 20.54
N ILE A 176 3.14 3.06 19.61
CA ILE A 176 2.00 3.51 18.79
C ILE A 176 2.34 3.22 17.32
N VAL A 177 1.38 2.63 16.60
CA VAL A 177 1.46 2.42 15.15
C VAL A 177 0.46 3.34 14.47
N LEU A 178 0.89 4.11 13.47
CA LEU A 178 0.04 4.93 12.61
C LEU A 178 -0.11 4.24 11.26
N GLU A 179 -1.35 4.01 10.85
CA GLU A 179 -1.69 3.44 9.54
C GLU A 179 -2.65 4.38 8.82
N LYS A 180 -2.30 4.78 7.59
CA LYS A 180 -3.13 5.71 6.84
C LYS A 180 -4.41 5.08 6.27
N MET A 181 -4.35 3.78 5.97
CA MET A 181 -5.53 3.05 5.51
C MET A 181 -6.48 2.72 6.67
N PRO A 182 -7.77 2.50 6.39
CA PRO A 182 -8.72 2.08 7.41
C PRO A 182 -8.43 0.67 7.96
N GLU A 183 -7.64 -0.12 7.24
CA GLU A 183 -7.25 -1.49 7.60
C GLU A 183 -5.72 -1.64 7.66
N ILE A 184 -5.28 -2.55 8.54
CA ILE A 184 -3.88 -2.96 8.64
C ILE A 184 -3.52 -4.00 7.57
N GLY A 185 -2.22 -4.19 7.32
CA GLY A 185 -1.70 -5.30 6.53
C GLY A 185 -0.89 -4.90 5.32
N GLY A 186 -1.20 -3.74 4.71
CA GLY A 186 -0.49 -3.25 3.54
C GLY A 186 -0.35 -4.31 2.43
N SER A 187 0.72 -4.26 1.64
CA SER A 187 0.94 -5.23 0.56
C SER A 187 1.20 -6.66 1.05
N THR A 188 1.55 -6.85 2.33
CA THR A 188 1.74 -8.19 2.90
C THR A 188 0.43 -8.96 2.94
N ALA A 189 -0.66 -8.34 3.38
CA ALA A 189 -1.98 -8.98 3.44
C ALA A 189 -2.50 -9.41 2.06
N LEU A 190 -2.03 -8.76 0.98
CA LEU A 190 -2.39 -9.06 -0.41
C LEU A 190 -1.47 -10.09 -1.08
N SER A 191 -0.36 -10.45 -0.42
CA SER A 191 0.66 -11.36 -0.92
C SER A 191 0.53 -12.75 -0.32
N ARG A 192 1.36 -13.69 -0.79
CA ARG A 192 1.52 -14.99 -0.14
C ARG A 192 2.23 -14.90 1.23
N GLY A 193 2.86 -13.76 1.56
CA GLY A 193 3.58 -13.55 2.81
C GLY A 193 4.82 -14.42 2.99
N CYS A 194 5.41 -14.97 1.92
CA CYS A 194 6.52 -15.90 2.03
C CYS A 194 7.82 -15.18 2.43
N LEU A 195 8.50 -15.70 3.45
CA LEU A 195 9.83 -15.29 3.89
C LEU A 195 10.88 -16.27 3.38
N LEU A 196 11.97 -15.76 2.80
CA LEU A 196 13.13 -16.59 2.45
C LEU A 196 14.04 -16.70 3.68
N ALA A 197 14.31 -17.92 4.13
CA ALA A 197 15.16 -18.19 5.29
C ALA A 197 15.98 -19.44 5.11
N ALA A 198 17.18 -19.46 5.70
CA ALA A 198 18.13 -20.56 5.62
C ALA A 198 18.56 -21.04 7.01
N GLY A 199 18.75 -22.37 7.15
CA GLY A 199 19.15 -22.99 8.42
C GLY A 199 18.02 -23.08 9.44
N THR A 200 16.76 -23.12 9.00
CA THR A 200 15.59 -23.19 9.88
C THR A 200 15.31 -24.62 10.37
N LYS A 201 14.62 -24.73 11.52
CA LYS A 201 14.11 -26.02 12.02
C LYS A 201 13.18 -26.71 11.00
N ALA A 202 12.38 -25.91 10.27
CA ALA A 202 11.47 -26.42 9.25
C ALA A 202 12.20 -26.99 8.03
N GLN A 203 13.30 -26.37 7.60
CA GLN A 203 14.16 -26.92 6.56
C GLN A 203 14.81 -28.24 7.02
N ALA A 204 15.37 -28.29 8.23
CA ALA A 204 15.96 -29.50 8.78
C ALA A 204 14.94 -30.65 8.84
N ALA A 205 13.72 -30.40 9.32
CA ALA A 205 12.63 -31.39 9.35
C ALA A 205 12.19 -31.85 7.96
N ALA A 206 12.37 -31.00 6.93
CA ALA A 206 12.09 -31.32 5.54
C ALA A 206 13.28 -32.00 4.81
N GLY A 207 14.41 -32.24 5.49
CA GLY A 207 15.63 -32.82 4.90
C GLY A 207 16.41 -31.84 4.00
N VAL A 208 16.11 -30.54 4.08
CA VAL A 208 16.80 -29.50 3.30
C VAL A 208 18.10 -29.10 4.00
N LYS A 209 19.21 -29.27 3.30
CA LYS A 209 20.54 -28.83 3.76
C LYS A 209 20.82 -27.45 3.21
N ASP A 210 20.80 -26.46 4.08
CA ASP A 210 21.05 -25.05 3.73
C ASP A 210 21.72 -24.31 4.87
N SER A 211 22.35 -23.17 4.58
CA SER A 211 22.95 -22.30 5.59
C SER A 211 22.80 -20.82 5.22
N PRO A 212 22.91 -19.91 6.19
CA PRO A 212 22.93 -18.49 5.92
C PRO A 212 24.00 -18.06 4.92
N GLU A 213 25.20 -18.68 5.00
CA GLU A 213 26.34 -18.39 4.10
C GLU A 213 26.01 -18.80 2.68
N LYS A 214 25.47 -20.03 2.51
CA LYS A 214 25.02 -20.51 1.19
C LYS A 214 23.89 -19.62 0.64
N PHE A 215 22.93 -19.23 1.45
CA PHE A 215 21.86 -18.35 1.05
C PHE A 215 22.40 -16.99 0.54
N ALA A 216 23.33 -16.37 1.28
CA ALA A 216 23.95 -15.12 0.87
C ALA A 216 24.74 -15.27 -0.43
N GLN A 217 25.50 -16.37 -0.59
CA GLN A 217 26.26 -16.67 -1.82
C GLN A 217 25.34 -16.84 -3.03
N ASP A 218 24.30 -17.64 -2.89
CA ASP A 218 23.31 -17.89 -3.94
C ASP A 218 22.61 -16.60 -4.36
N TRP A 219 22.19 -15.78 -3.38
CA TRP A 219 21.56 -14.50 -3.64
C TRP A 219 22.47 -13.54 -4.40
N LEU A 220 23.74 -13.40 -3.99
CA LEU A 220 24.72 -12.58 -4.69
C LEU A 220 24.99 -13.08 -6.12
N ALA A 221 24.99 -14.41 -6.33
CA ALA A 221 25.14 -15.00 -7.66
C ALA A 221 23.93 -14.70 -8.57
N GLU A 222 22.71 -14.83 -8.04
CA GLU A 222 21.48 -14.50 -8.76
C GLU A 222 21.43 -13.03 -9.14
N GLN A 223 21.81 -12.15 -8.23
CA GLN A 223 21.86 -10.71 -8.48
C GLN A 223 22.79 -10.38 -9.65
N LYS A 224 23.95 -11.00 -9.73
CA LYS A 224 24.87 -10.82 -10.86
C LYS A 224 24.26 -11.26 -12.20
N ARG A 225 23.44 -12.31 -12.19
CA ARG A 225 22.71 -12.76 -13.40
C ARG A 225 21.55 -11.84 -13.77
N SER A 226 20.84 -11.32 -12.78
CA SER A 226 19.68 -10.46 -12.96
C SER A 226 20.03 -9.06 -13.46
N VAL A 227 21.25 -8.59 -13.21
CA VAL A 227 21.73 -7.25 -13.57
C VAL A 227 22.11 -7.17 -15.06
N GLN A 228 21.29 -7.65 -15.96
CA GLN A 228 21.40 -7.34 -17.39
C GLN A 228 20.99 -5.89 -17.71
N GLY A 229 21.20 -4.97 -16.81
CA GLY A 229 20.81 -3.57 -16.98
C GLY A 229 21.77 -2.58 -16.35
N GLY A 230 22.88 -3.02 -15.80
CA GLY A 230 23.97 -2.13 -15.44
C GLY A 230 23.86 -1.41 -14.08
N SER A 231 23.00 -1.82 -13.15
CA SER A 231 23.09 -1.31 -11.78
C SER A 231 24.38 -1.80 -11.13
N LYS A 232 25.28 -0.86 -10.76
CA LYS A 232 26.56 -1.16 -10.11
C LYS A 232 26.48 -1.10 -8.58
N ALA A 233 25.38 -0.61 -8.05
CA ALA A 233 25.31 -0.17 -6.66
C ALA A 233 24.56 -1.15 -5.75
N TYR A 234 23.88 -2.16 -6.30
CA TYR A 234 22.98 -2.99 -5.52
C TYR A 234 23.13 -4.48 -5.88
N PRO A 235 23.02 -5.36 -4.90
CA PRO A 235 22.87 -5.12 -3.48
C PRO A 235 24.21 -5.06 -2.75
N GLU A 236 24.24 -4.38 -1.60
CA GLU A 236 25.42 -4.40 -0.73
C GLU A 236 25.58 -5.79 -0.09
N LYS A 237 26.72 -6.42 -0.33
CA LYS A 237 27.06 -7.75 0.20
C LYS A 237 26.80 -7.88 1.71
N ALA A 238 27.24 -6.90 2.50
CA ALA A 238 27.09 -6.91 3.95
C ALA A 238 25.62 -6.95 4.39
N ARG A 239 24.72 -6.28 3.65
CA ARG A 239 23.28 -6.30 3.93
C ARG A 239 22.65 -7.65 3.65
N ILE A 240 23.01 -8.30 2.53
CA ILE A 240 22.56 -9.66 2.21
C ILE A 240 23.04 -10.66 3.26
N GLU A 241 24.31 -10.60 3.63
CA GLU A 241 24.88 -11.49 4.66
C GLU A 241 24.18 -11.31 6.01
N ALA A 242 23.89 -10.06 6.42
CA ALA A 242 23.15 -9.76 7.64
C ALA A 242 21.72 -10.31 7.61
N MET A 243 21.01 -10.14 6.49
CA MET A 243 19.64 -10.66 6.31
C MET A 243 19.63 -12.19 6.32
N ALA A 244 20.53 -12.83 5.58
CA ALA A 244 20.63 -14.29 5.55
C ALA A 244 20.93 -14.85 6.94
N LYS A 245 21.84 -14.23 7.68
CA LYS A 245 22.20 -14.63 9.05
C LYS A 245 21.03 -14.50 10.03
N ALA A 246 20.22 -13.45 9.91
CA ALA A 246 19.08 -13.22 10.78
C ALA A 246 17.85 -14.07 10.43
N SER A 247 17.78 -14.65 9.22
CA SER A 247 16.56 -15.22 8.65
C SER A 247 15.96 -16.37 9.46
N ALA A 248 16.78 -17.31 9.94
CA ALA A 248 16.32 -18.44 10.75
C ALA A 248 15.75 -17.99 12.10
N ALA A 249 16.43 -17.04 12.76
CA ALA A 249 15.96 -16.48 14.03
C ALA A 249 14.66 -15.70 13.86
N THR A 250 14.48 -15.00 12.73
CA THR A 250 13.24 -14.30 12.39
C THR A 250 12.07 -15.26 12.23
N VAL A 251 12.25 -16.37 11.48
CA VAL A 251 11.22 -17.41 11.33
C VAL A 251 10.88 -18.04 12.67
N ALA A 252 11.89 -18.35 13.50
CA ALA A 252 11.68 -18.91 14.85
C ALA A 252 10.89 -17.93 15.73
N TRP A 253 11.26 -16.65 15.75
CA TRP A 253 10.55 -15.62 16.52
C TRP A 253 9.10 -15.45 16.08
N LEU A 254 8.84 -15.37 14.77
CA LEU A 254 7.48 -15.31 14.24
C LEU A 254 6.66 -16.52 14.66
N THR A 255 7.24 -17.72 14.60
CA THR A 255 6.52 -18.95 14.96
C THR A 255 6.27 -19.05 16.46
N GLU A 256 7.33 -18.85 17.26
CA GLU A 256 7.32 -19.15 18.71
C GLU A 256 6.71 -18.04 19.55
N LYS A 257 6.87 -16.77 19.12
CA LYS A 257 6.38 -15.60 19.86
C LYS A 257 5.05 -15.08 19.34
N THR A 258 4.91 -14.92 18.02
CA THR A 258 3.71 -14.31 17.46
C THR A 258 2.67 -15.32 17.00
N GLY A 259 3.03 -16.60 16.92
CA GLY A 259 2.11 -17.68 16.56
C GLY A 259 1.86 -17.82 15.06
N VAL A 260 2.66 -17.20 14.19
CA VAL A 260 2.58 -17.39 12.74
C VAL A 260 2.84 -18.87 12.42
N LYS A 261 1.92 -19.48 11.66
CA LYS A 261 2.05 -20.87 11.21
C LYS A 261 2.54 -20.89 9.78
N PHE A 262 3.72 -21.46 9.59
CA PHE A 262 4.31 -21.64 8.25
C PHE A 262 4.03 -23.05 7.71
N GLN A 263 3.85 -23.15 6.39
CA GLN A 263 3.82 -24.38 5.65
C GLN A 263 5.23 -24.98 5.55
N LYS A 264 5.34 -26.22 5.03
CA LYS A 264 6.62 -26.82 4.67
C LYS A 264 7.36 -25.89 3.68
N PRO A 265 8.66 -25.62 3.89
CA PRO A 265 9.43 -24.77 2.99
C PRO A 265 9.42 -25.27 1.55
N VAL A 266 9.31 -24.35 0.60
CA VAL A 266 9.31 -24.63 -0.84
C VAL A 266 10.37 -23.81 -1.57
N ALA A 267 10.76 -24.26 -2.77
CA ALA A 267 11.63 -23.50 -3.65
C ALA A 267 10.78 -22.50 -4.46
N LEU A 268 11.06 -21.20 -4.30
CA LEU A 268 10.42 -20.12 -5.07
C LEU A 268 11.43 -19.29 -5.86
N ASP A 269 12.71 -19.46 -5.60
CA ASP A 269 13.78 -18.77 -6.31
C ASP A 269 14.44 -19.68 -7.38
N LEU A 270 15.32 -19.10 -8.17
CA LEU A 270 16.02 -19.81 -9.25
C LEU A 270 17.07 -20.80 -8.75
N THR A 271 17.38 -20.81 -7.46
CA THR A 271 18.36 -21.72 -6.87
C THR A 271 17.83 -23.14 -6.67
N GLY A 272 16.50 -23.29 -6.66
CA GLY A 272 15.83 -24.55 -6.39
C GLY A 272 15.90 -25.02 -4.93
N VAL A 273 16.51 -24.25 -4.03
CA VAL A 273 16.57 -24.56 -2.60
C VAL A 273 15.24 -24.18 -1.92
N ALA A 274 14.69 -25.06 -1.10
CA ALA A 274 13.44 -24.79 -0.38
C ALA A 274 13.66 -23.82 0.79
N ARG A 275 13.66 -22.52 0.50
CA ARG A 275 13.86 -21.41 1.45
C ARG A 275 12.61 -20.64 1.79
N ALA A 276 11.58 -20.71 0.95
CA ALA A 276 10.37 -19.93 1.16
C ALA A 276 9.49 -20.57 2.24
N HIS A 277 9.36 -19.86 3.35
CA HIS A 277 8.46 -20.15 4.45
C HIS A 277 7.21 -19.32 4.24
N CYS A 278 6.15 -19.94 3.73
CA CYS A 278 4.91 -19.25 3.45
C CYS A 278 3.92 -19.50 4.59
N PRO A 279 3.20 -18.47 5.09
CA PRO A 279 2.12 -18.66 6.05
C PRO A 279 1.06 -19.63 5.53
N ALA A 280 0.33 -20.28 6.45
CA ALA A 280 -0.63 -21.31 6.08
C ALA A 280 -1.75 -20.80 5.15
N ASP A 281 -2.24 -19.60 5.42
CA ASP A 281 -3.37 -18.97 4.73
C ASP A 281 -2.99 -17.63 4.07
N ASN A 282 -1.78 -17.52 3.49
CA ASN A 282 -1.24 -16.30 2.88
C ASN A 282 -0.76 -15.22 3.87
N GLY A 283 -0.34 -14.05 3.35
CA GLY A 283 0.20 -12.95 4.14
C GLY A 283 -0.80 -12.31 5.11
N ARG A 284 -2.10 -12.48 4.89
CA ARG A 284 -3.13 -11.98 5.83
C ARG A 284 -3.01 -12.70 7.18
N SER A 285 -2.80 -14.02 7.19
CA SER A 285 -2.64 -14.78 8.45
C SER A 285 -1.40 -14.38 9.25
N GLU A 286 -0.32 -13.97 8.57
CA GLU A 286 0.85 -13.37 9.21
C GLU A 286 0.51 -12.03 9.87
N ILE A 287 -0.21 -11.16 9.17
CA ILE A 287 -0.66 -9.86 9.69
C ILE A 287 -1.56 -10.04 10.91
N GLU A 288 -2.52 -10.96 10.85
CA GLU A 288 -3.44 -11.23 11.96
C GLU A 288 -2.71 -11.75 13.20
N ALA A 289 -1.74 -12.63 13.01
CA ALA A 289 -0.93 -13.15 14.12
C ALA A 289 -0.07 -12.04 14.75
N LEU A 290 0.59 -11.22 13.94
CA LEU A 290 1.37 -10.06 14.40
C LEU A 290 0.49 -9.04 15.11
N ALA A 291 -0.67 -8.70 14.57
CA ALA A 291 -1.61 -7.75 15.17
C ALA A 291 -2.11 -8.23 16.53
N LYS A 292 -2.50 -9.50 16.62
CA LYS A 292 -2.92 -10.13 17.88
C LYS A 292 -1.81 -10.12 18.94
N PHE A 293 -0.58 -10.38 18.52
CA PHE A 293 0.56 -10.29 19.43
C PHE A 293 0.80 -8.85 19.87
N CYS A 294 0.77 -7.87 18.97
CA CYS A 294 0.85 -6.46 19.29
C CYS A 294 -0.22 -6.04 20.31
N GLU A 295 -1.48 -6.43 20.06
CA GLU A 295 -2.59 -6.17 20.97
C GLU A 295 -2.34 -6.74 22.37
N SER A 296 -1.85 -8.00 22.47
CA SER A 296 -1.52 -8.66 23.74
C SER A 296 -0.42 -7.95 24.52
N LYS A 297 0.41 -7.15 23.85
CA LYS A 297 1.50 -6.34 24.42
C LYS A 297 1.10 -4.88 24.65
N GLY A 298 -0.16 -4.51 24.40
CA GLY A 298 -0.67 -3.15 24.61
C GLY A 298 -0.26 -2.13 23.54
N VAL A 299 0.20 -2.59 22.37
CA VAL A 299 0.47 -1.71 21.22
C VAL A 299 -0.81 -1.03 20.77
N LYS A 300 -0.77 0.27 20.57
CA LYS A 300 -1.91 1.07 20.10
C LYS A 300 -1.78 1.28 18.59
N VAL A 301 -2.68 0.70 17.81
CA VAL A 301 -2.76 0.91 16.35
C VAL A 301 -3.84 1.96 16.05
N ARG A 302 -3.46 3.01 15.33
CA ARG A 302 -4.37 4.06 14.84
C ARG A 302 -4.45 3.96 13.33
N THR A 303 -5.51 3.40 12.83
CA THR A 303 -5.85 3.38 11.41
C THR A 303 -6.43 4.73 10.95
N SER A 304 -6.61 4.93 9.66
CA SER A 304 -7.08 6.20 9.06
C SER A 304 -6.31 7.41 9.58
N THR A 305 -5.01 7.22 9.89
CA THR A 305 -4.14 8.26 10.44
C THR A 305 -2.88 8.36 9.58
N THR A 306 -2.84 9.39 8.74
CA THR A 306 -1.78 9.63 7.77
C THR A 306 -0.65 10.42 8.39
N ALA A 307 0.53 9.81 8.50
CA ALA A 307 1.77 10.52 8.82
C ALA A 307 2.25 11.29 7.57
N TYR A 308 2.64 12.56 7.74
CA TYR A 308 3.05 13.40 6.61
C TYR A 308 4.37 14.15 6.81
N GLU A 309 4.90 14.20 8.04
CA GLU A 309 6.16 14.88 8.34
C GLU A 309 6.87 14.26 9.55
N LEU A 310 8.20 14.13 9.47
CA LEU A 310 9.06 13.78 10.60
C LEU A 310 9.49 15.05 11.32
N ILE A 311 9.31 15.11 12.64
CA ILE A 311 9.69 16.25 13.46
C ILE A 311 11.16 16.10 13.86
N GLN A 312 11.99 17.08 13.48
CA GLN A 312 13.40 17.11 13.84
C GLN A 312 13.68 18.20 14.88
N ASP A 313 14.60 17.92 15.79
CA ASP A 313 15.19 18.95 16.65
C ASP A 313 16.33 19.71 15.92
N LYS A 314 16.90 20.68 16.61
CA LYS A 314 18.00 21.52 16.06
C LYS A 314 19.26 20.73 15.71
N SER A 315 19.43 19.50 16.21
CA SER A 315 20.55 18.62 15.88
C SER A 315 20.27 17.72 14.68
N GLY A 316 19.05 17.75 14.13
CA GLY A 316 18.59 16.86 13.07
C GLY A 316 18.06 15.52 13.56
N ARG A 317 17.97 15.30 14.88
CA ARG A 317 17.39 14.08 15.44
C ARG A 317 15.88 14.07 15.28
N ILE A 318 15.32 12.94 14.86
CA ILE A 318 13.87 12.75 14.81
C ILE A 318 13.32 12.58 16.24
N THR A 319 12.37 13.44 16.60
CA THR A 319 11.75 13.51 17.94
C THR A 319 10.26 13.25 17.92
N GLY A 320 9.68 13.03 16.73
CA GLY A 320 8.27 12.77 16.59
C GLY A 320 7.79 12.78 15.15
N VAL A 321 6.47 12.79 15.00
CA VAL A 321 5.79 12.70 13.70
C VAL A 321 4.56 13.60 13.72
N ARG A 322 4.33 14.35 12.63
CA ARG A 322 3.06 14.99 12.33
C ARG A 322 2.16 14.07 11.52
N ALA A 323 0.93 13.95 11.95
CA ALA A 323 -0.08 13.12 11.29
C ALA A 323 -1.45 13.81 11.29
N HIS A 324 -2.37 13.31 10.47
CA HIS A 324 -3.78 13.75 10.47
C HIS A 324 -4.73 12.57 10.23
N ASP A 325 -5.98 12.71 10.68
CA ASP A 325 -7.06 11.75 10.45
C ASP A 325 -8.16 12.29 9.52
N GLY A 326 -7.85 13.37 8.80
CA GLY A 326 -8.80 14.09 7.94
C GLY A 326 -9.71 15.07 8.69
N LYS A 327 -9.74 15.06 10.02
CA LYS A 327 -10.52 15.98 10.86
C LYS A 327 -9.61 16.81 11.77
N ASN A 328 -8.57 16.20 12.28
CA ASN A 328 -7.58 16.83 13.16
C ASN A 328 -6.17 16.53 12.68
N ARG A 329 -5.24 17.42 12.96
CA ARG A 329 -3.81 17.15 12.89
C ARG A 329 -3.24 16.90 14.28
N TYR A 330 -2.16 16.13 14.34
CA TYR A 330 -1.52 15.65 15.55
C TYR A 330 -0.01 15.85 15.49
N GLU A 331 0.61 16.12 16.64
CA GLU A 331 2.06 16.07 16.83
C GLU A 331 2.39 14.98 17.86
N PHE A 332 2.75 13.81 17.37
CA PHE A 332 3.18 12.70 18.22
C PHE A 332 4.64 12.90 18.61
N LYS A 333 4.93 12.98 19.90
CA LYS A 333 6.30 12.93 20.43
C LYS A 333 6.73 11.48 20.60
N ALA A 334 7.95 11.15 20.17
CA ALA A 334 8.48 9.79 20.23
C ALA A 334 9.97 9.76 20.57
N GLY A 335 10.38 8.77 21.37
CA GLY A 335 11.79 8.50 21.64
C GLY A 335 12.53 7.96 20.42
N ALA A 336 11.84 7.14 19.62
CA ALA A 336 12.30 6.61 18.33
C ALA A 336 11.14 6.50 17.34
N VAL A 337 11.45 6.64 16.04
CA VAL A 337 10.48 6.49 14.95
C VAL A 337 10.96 5.40 14.00
N VAL A 338 10.07 4.45 13.70
CA VAL A 338 10.28 3.41 12.69
C VAL A 338 9.46 3.75 11.45
N LEU A 339 10.13 3.97 10.32
CA LEU A 339 9.50 4.24 9.04
C LEU A 339 9.29 2.92 8.27
N ALA A 340 8.06 2.43 8.26
CA ALA A 340 7.66 1.15 7.67
C ALA A 340 6.48 1.29 6.69
N SER A 341 6.36 2.46 6.05
CA SER A 341 5.23 2.87 5.21
C SER A 341 5.17 2.22 3.82
N GLY A 342 6.07 1.27 3.52
CA GLY A 342 6.13 0.59 2.23
C GLY A 342 6.78 1.41 1.12
N GLY A 343 6.49 1.01 -0.12
CA GLY A 343 7.03 1.62 -1.33
C GLY A 343 6.08 2.60 -2.01
N PHE A 344 6.29 2.82 -3.33
CA PHE A 344 5.53 3.81 -4.11
C PHE A 344 4.87 3.24 -5.38
N ALA A 345 4.56 1.95 -5.39
CA ALA A 345 3.99 1.28 -6.57
C ALA A 345 2.59 1.79 -6.99
N ARG A 346 1.95 2.64 -6.18
CA ARG A 346 0.70 3.35 -6.50
C ARG A 346 0.91 4.83 -6.85
N ASN A 347 2.14 5.32 -6.83
CA ASN A 347 2.45 6.70 -7.19
C ASN A 347 2.99 6.76 -8.62
N LEU A 348 2.09 7.05 -9.58
CA LEU A 348 2.40 7.04 -11.01
C LEU A 348 3.41 8.13 -11.38
N GLU A 349 3.33 9.29 -10.77
CA GLU A 349 4.26 10.40 -11.03
C GLU A 349 5.67 10.04 -10.57
N ARG A 350 5.79 9.44 -9.38
CA ARG A 350 7.07 9.00 -8.88
C ARG A 350 7.65 7.85 -9.71
N ILE A 351 6.82 6.90 -10.13
CA ILE A 351 7.25 5.84 -11.06
C ILE A 351 7.75 6.45 -12.38
N ALA A 352 7.01 7.39 -12.95
CA ALA A 352 7.39 8.02 -14.20
C ALA A 352 8.71 8.81 -14.08
N SER A 353 8.97 9.45 -12.93
CA SER A 353 10.20 10.19 -12.69
C SER A 353 11.41 9.32 -12.37
N GLU A 354 11.24 8.30 -11.51
CA GLU A 354 12.35 7.45 -11.08
C GLU A 354 12.63 6.27 -12.02
N ILE A 355 11.58 5.71 -12.64
CA ILE A 355 11.66 4.52 -13.48
C ILE A 355 10.81 4.69 -14.75
N PRO A 356 11.14 5.64 -15.66
CA PRO A 356 10.28 6.00 -16.80
C PRO A 356 9.85 4.83 -17.69
N ARG A 357 10.71 3.81 -17.84
CA ARG A 357 10.43 2.60 -18.62
C ARG A 357 9.26 1.78 -18.08
N TRP A 358 8.89 1.95 -16.82
CA TRP A 358 7.80 1.23 -16.17
C TRP A 358 6.50 2.03 -16.11
N ALA A 359 6.52 3.31 -16.46
CA ALA A 359 5.35 4.18 -16.41
C ALA A 359 4.16 3.65 -17.24
N ILE A 360 4.44 2.92 -18.34
CA ILE A 360 3.40 2.32 -19.19
C ILE A 360 2.66 1.14 -18.54
N TYR A 361 3.19 0.57 -17.45
CA TYR A 361 2.60 -0.61 -16.78
C TYR A 361 1.83 -0.26 -15.50
N THR A 362 1.67 1.00 -15.20
CA THR A 362 1.18 1.48 -13.90
C THR A 362 -0.29 1.19 -13.61
N GLY A 363 -1.09 0.84 -14.62
CA GLY A 363 -2.50 0.46 -14.44
C GLY A 363 -2.72 -0.92 -13.81
N PHE A 364 -1.67 -1.74 -13.64
CA PHE A 364 -1.80 -3.16 -13.25
C PHE A 364 -1.06 -3.52 -11.96
N THR A 365 -0.89 -2.59 -11.04
CA THR A 365 -0.23 -2.90 -9.77
C THR A 365 -1.17 -3.63 -8.80
N GLN A 366 -0.66 -4.68 -8.14
CA GLN A 366 -1.32 -5.37 -7.04
C GLN A 366 -0.82 -4.90 -5.66
N ALA A 367 -0.02 -3.85 -5.62
CA ALA A 367 0.41 -3.25 -4.36
C ALA A 367 -0.79 -2.65 -3.61
N ALA A 368 -0.71 -2.61 -2.28
CA ALA A 368 -1.70 -1.94 -1.45
C ALA A 368 -1.87 -0.47 -1.87
N GLU A 369 -3.08 0.05 -1.80
CA GLU A 369 -3.41 1.42 -2.19
C GLU A 369 -2.60 2.45 -1.40
N GLY A 370 -2.28 2.12 -0.15
CA GLY A 370 -1.38 2.90 0.69
C GLY A 370 0.07 3.02 0.21
N SER A 371 0.51 2.26 -0.81
CA SER A 371 1.89 2.26 -1.31
C SER A 371 2.17 3.47 -2.23
N THR A 372 2.07 4.68 -1.71
CA THR A 372 2.21 5.96 -2.43
C THR A 372 3.57 6.65 -2.23
N GLY A 373 4.43 6.08 -1.37
CA GLY A 373 5.79 6.60 -1.17
C GLY A 373 5.90 7.73 -0.16
N ASP A 374 4.89 7.96 0.68
CA ASP A 374 4.88 9.08 1.64
C ASP A 374 6.06 9.04 2.60
N GLY A 375 6.45 7.84 3.07
CA GLY A 375 7.60 7.68 3.93
C GLY A 375 8.92 8.05 3.26
N LEU A 376 9.06 7.78 1.97
CA LEU A 376 10.24 8.21 1.22
C LEU A 376 10.31 9.73 1.13
N VAL A 377 9.17 10.39 0.88
CA VAL A 377 9.10 11.87 0.87
C VAL A 377 9.45 12.45 2.24
N MET A 378 8.94 11.85 3.32
CA MET A 378 9.29 12.28 4.69
C MET A 378 10.77 12.07 4.99
N ALA A 379 11.36 10.94 4.58
CA ALA A 379 12.77 10.64 4.76
C ALA A 379 13.66 11.59 3.97
N ASP A 380 13.33 11.86 2.70
CA ASP A 380 14.04 12.82 1.85
C ASP A 380 14.08 14.22 2.49
N LYS A 381 12.92 14.71 2.97
CA LYS A 381 12.81 15.99 3.69
C LYS A 381 13.64 16.02 4.98
N ALA A 382 13.80 14.88 5.63
CA ALA A 382 14.61 14.73 6.84
C ALA A 382 16.10 14.54 6.56
N GLY A 383 16.52 14.55 5.28
CA GLY A 383 17.92 14.46 4.87
C GLY A 383 18.45 13.02 4.76
N ALA A 384 17.57 12.02 4.67
CA ALA A 384 18.01 10.66 4.43
C ALA A 384 18.57 10.49 3.01
N ALA A 385 19.66 9.74 2.90
CA ALA A 385 20.22 9.39 1.60
C ALA A 385 19.36 8.34 0.89
N PRO A 386 18.89 8.60 -0.35
CA PRO A 386 18.13 7.61 -1.10
C PRO A 386 19.01 6.42 -1.52
N VAL A 387 18.42 5.22 -1.56
CA VAL A 387 19.05 4.10 -2.24
C VAL A 387 18.98 4.35 -3.74
N LYS A 388 20.13 4.34 -4.40
CA LYS A 388 20.22 4.51 -5.85
C LYS A 388 19.70 3.25 -6.57
N ASP A 389 19.29 3.43 -7.82
CA ASP A 389 18.83 2.33 -8.68
C ASP A 389 17.59 1.60 -8.17
N THR A 390 16.51 2.33 -7.97
CA THR A 390 15.19 1.78 -7.62
C THR A 390 14.66 0.87 -8.74
N TRP A 391 14.10 -0.28 -8.35
CA TRP A 391 13.55 -1.27 -9.26
C TRP A 391 12.08 -1.56 -8.94
N MET A 392 11.33 -1.92 -9.97
CA MET A 392 10.01 -2.54 -9.86
C MET A 392 10.09 -4.01 -10.26
N ILE A 393 9.37 -4.85 -9.54
CA ILE A 393 9.19 -6.26 -9.94
C ILE A 393 7.89 -6.35 -10.75
N GLY A 394 8.02 -6.69 -12.03
CA GLY A 394 6.89 -7.06 -12.87
C GLY A 394 6.61 -8.55 -12.73
N LEU A 395 5.42 -8.91 -12.26
CA LEU A 395 4.95 -10.28 -12.26
C LEU A 395 4.08 -10.51 -13.48
N THR A 396 4.47 -11.46 -14.34
CA THR A 396 3.63 -11.90 -15.45
C THR A 396 2.68 -12.97 -14.92
N LEU A 397 1.41 -12.64 -14.76
CA LEU A 397 0.38 -13.64 -14.54
C LEU A 397 0.09 -14.31 -15.89
N LYS A 398 0.44 -15.58 -16.04
CA LYS A 398 -0.09 -16.39 -17.15
C LYS A 398 -1.53 -16.72 -16.78
N PRO A 399 -2.51 -16.41 -17.63
CA PRO A 399 -3.85 -16.94 -17.43
C PRO A 399 -3.75 -18.48 -17.42
N ALA A 400 -4.33 -19.08 -16.40
CA ALA A 400 -4.56 -20.53 -16.41
C ALA A 400 -5.68 -20.81 -17.41
N PHE A 401 -5.30 -21.27 -18.61
CA PHE A 401 -6.24 -21.86 -19.56
C PHE A 401 -6.37 -23.35 -19.29
#